data_65d3143c16c47f692374dccd031920f9
#
_entry.id   65d3143c16c47f692374dccd031920f9
#
_cell.length_a   1.000
_cell.length_b   1.000
_cell.length_c   1.000
_cell.angle_alpha   90.00
_cell.angle_beta   90.00
_cell.angle_gamma   90.00
#
_symmetry.space_group_name_H-M   'P 1'
#
loop_
_entity.id
_entity.type
_entity.pdbx_description
1 polymer ?
#
loop_
_entity_poly.entity_id
_entity_poly.type
_entity_poly.pdbx_seq_one_letter_code
_entity_poly.pdbx_strand_id
1 'polypeptide(L)'
;MPKLSSRFSSLTVILSIIVLAILGCSPQATPTPETTITNEPTATEVEFVPTVSRDAEEIVIFSFEEDGYAHLFMYAPETMPLTRITSGDWDDITPAPSPDGETIAFASNRGGFWDLYLLNLESGEVTQLTDTPEYEGAPTWSPDGTFMAFEVYEDENLNIVVGPATDPLSEPIPLTTSPSADHSPAWAPDGRQIAFVSDGEIILADLDETDGSRFQNLSNTQLASESHPIWSEDGRRLAWASSSQSVGRSGVYVWDAQNNIPATWIGDGNWPAWNVSGDQIITTLAAPNETYLTVYSTNGTLLQPLTPFPAAALRGLAWANIIVPDELPGGFQQAARLTPAPLWAPNGEPVEEGVSRWSLVELEGVGAPYPQLHDMVNEAFDALRERVRLEVGWDSLASLENAFVPITTSLDPGFGEDWLYTGRAFAINSLMTNAGWMVALREDFGAQTYWRLYLRAQLQDGSLGEPLRDLPWDLGARYNLDPKVYEQGGQYSAVPPGYWVDVTALAVQYGWERVPALPNWRTFYRGARFTEFALTDGLDWYSAMLELYPPDVLVTPTRVLPPTITPSRTPLPTWTPLPTRTPRPTRTPTPTRTPTITRTPTITPTPSGTLPATPTPPTVIP
;
A
#
# COMPACT_ATOMS: atom_id res chain seq x y z
N MET A 1 6.18 51.48 36.68
CA MET A 1 5.51 52.07 37.88
C MET A 1 4.11 52.47 37.50
N PRO A 2 3.07 52.30 38.31
CA PRO A 2 2.85 51.37 39.42
C PRO A 2 1.70 50.42 39.12
N LYS A 3 1.68 49.23 39.64
CA LYS A 3 1.27 48.66 40.93
C LYS A 3 -0.22 48.45 41.11
N LEU A 4 -0.57 47.18 41.29
CA LEU A 4 -1.23 46.53 42.46
C LEU A 4 -2.72 46.84 42.61
N SER A 5 -3.60 45.94 42.99
CA SER A 5 -3.64 44.86 44.00
C SER A 5 -5.02 44.15 43.92
N SER A 6 -5.12 42.83 43.97
CA SER A 6 -5.42 41.98 45.13
C SER A 6 -6.73 42.24 45.89
N ARG A 7 -7.56 41.21 46.09
CA ARG A 7 -8.08 40.60 47.32
C ARG A 7 -9.28 39.70 47.01
N PHE A 8 -9.19 38.38 47.23
CA PHE A 8 -9.59 37.60 48.40
C PHE A 8 -10.88 38.05 49.10
N SER A 9 -11.85 37.17 49.14
CA SER A 9 -12.53 36.81 50.41
C SER A 9 -13.43 35.57 50.30
N SER A 10 -13.08 34.64 51.14
CA SER A 10 -13.85 33.47 51.58
C SER A 10 -15.01 33.88 52.51
N LEU A 11 -16.04 33.03 52.66
CA LEU A 11 -16.82 32.77 53.89
C LEU A 11 -17.79 31.60 53.57
N THR A 12 -17.64 30.40 53.97
CA THR A 12 -17.73 29.67 55.25
C THR A 12 -19.10 29.76 55.95
N VAL A 13 -19.79 28.58 56.04
CA VAL A 13 -20.59 27.97 57.11
C VAL A 13 -21.93 28.60 57.47
N ILE A 14 -23.01 27.77 57.54
CA ILE A 14 -23.71 27.43 58.79
C ILE A 14 -24.60 26.20 58.61
N LEU A 15 -24.33 25.25 59.46
CA LEU A 15 -25.06 24.03 59.84
C LEU A 15 -26.25 24.43 60.74
N SER A 16 -27.45 23.83 60.56
CA SER A 16 -28.45 23.74 61.65
C SER A 16 -29.33 22.51 61.50
N ILE A 17 -29.18 21.66 62.47
CA ILE A 17 -29.98 20.49 62.88
C ILE A 17 -31.27 20.99 63.60
N ILE A 18 -32.44 20.40 63.25
CA ILE A 18 -33.56 20.33 64.21
C ILE A 18 -34.16 18.95 64.07
N VAL A 19 -34.01 18.20 65.18
CA VAL A 19 -34.74 16.98 65.57
C VAL A 19 -36.02 17.38 66.26
N LEU A 20 -37.15 16.78 65.86
CA LEU A 20 -38.27 16.63 66.80
C LEU A 20 -39.05 15.33 66.52
N ALA A 21 -39.03 14.44 67.49
CA ALA A 21 -39.82 13.23 67.56
C ALA A 21 -41.21 13.53 68.13
N ILE A 22 -42.29 12.89 67.62
CA ILE A 22 -43.51 12.64 68.34
C ILE A 22 -44.02 11.24 68.00
N LEU A 23 -44.29 10.48 69.09
CA LEU A 23 -44.87 9.15 69.16
C LEU A 23 -46.36 9.14 68.78
N GLY A 24 -46.79 8.05 68.11
CA GLY A 24 -48.24 7.75 67.96
C GLY A 24 -48.44 6.32 67.47
N CYS A 25 -49.19 5.56 68.30
CA CYS A 25 -49.46 4.12 68.27
C CYS A 25 -50.00 3.54 66.96
N SER A 26 -49.74 2.21 66.82
CA SER A 26 -50.29 1.20 65.89
C SER A 26 -51.79 1.03 65.90
N PRO A 27 -52.40 0.38 64.86
CA PRO A 27 -52.66 -1.06 64.99
C PRO A 27 -52.26 -1.90 63.76
N GLN A 28 -52.01 -3.19 64.04
CA GLN A 28 -51.67 -4.27 63.11
C GLN A 28 -52.73 -4.49 62.04
N ALA A 29 -52.25 -4.72 60.79
CA ALA A 29 -53.02 -5.39 59.77
C ALA A 29 -52.08 -6.40 59.04
N THR A 30 -52.63 -7.54 58.75
CA THR A 30 -52.14 -8.81 58.24
C THR A 30 -51.32 -8.69 56.96
N PRO A 31 -50.28 -9.51 56.70
CA PRO A 31 -49.50 -9.45 55.52
C PRO A 31 -50.20 -10.12 54.32
N THR A 32 -50.41 -9.35 53.25
CA THR A 32 -50.71 -9.85 51.92
C THR A 32 -49.37 -10.14 51.23
N PRO A 33 -49.21 -11.22 50.48
CA PRO A 33 -47.94 -11.52 49.81
C PRO A 33 -47.63 -10.48 48.76
N GLU A 34 -46.52 -9.77 48.91
CA GLU A 34 -45.90 -8.93 47.90
C GLU A 34 -45.39 -9.80 46.75
N THR A 35 -46.01 -9.64 45.58
CA THR A 35 -45.45 -10.11 44.33
C THR A 35 -44.33 -9.15 43.97
N THR A 36 -43.07 -9.55 44.18
CA THR A 36 -41.89 -8.86 43.72
C THR A 36 -41.89 -8.96 42.20
N ILE A 37 -42.28 -7.90 41.52
CA ILE A 37 -42.00 -7.73 40.08
C ILE A 37 -40.55 -7.28 39.99
N THR A 38 -39.66 -8.22 39.78
CA THR A 38 -38.29 -7.95 39.30
C THR A 38 -38.44 -7.58 37.84
N ASN A 39 -38.47 -6.29 37.53
CA ASN A 39 -38.20 -5.81 36.17
C ASN A 39 -36.69 -5.87 35.99
N GLU A 40 -36.18 -7.01 35.60
CA GLU A 40 -34.97 -7.10 34.81
C GLU A 40 -35.34 -6.58 33.41
N PRO A 41 -34.62 -5.60 32.87
CA PRO A 41 -34.78 -5.28 31.47
C PRO A 41 -34.22 -6.49 30.68
N THR A 42 -35.14 -7.32 30.21
CA THR A 42 -34.80 -8.28 29.15
C THR A 42 -34.37 -7.43 27.97
N ALA A 43 -33.09 -7.36 27.71
CA ALA A 43 -32.57 -6.87 26.44
C ALA A 43 -33.22 -7.76 25.38
N THR A 44 -34.19 -7.22 24.68
CA THR A 44 -34.71 -7.83 23.47
C THR A 44 -33.55 -7.71 22.48
N GLU A 45 -32.86 -8.79 22.24
CA GLU A 45 -31.93 -8.95 21.14
C GLU A 45 -32.74 -8.67 19.87
N VAL A 46 -32.62 -7.47 19.33
CA VAL A 46 -33.20 -7.13 18.05
C VAL A 46 -32.29 -7.79 17.05
N GLU A 47 -32.64 -8.97 16.59
CA GLU A 47 -32.04 -9.60 15.45
C GLU A 47 -32.32 -8.68 14.25
N PHE A 48 -31.33 -7.81 13.90
CA PHE A 48 -31.44 -6.97 12.74
C PHE A 48 -31.24 -7.87 11.51
N VAL A 49 -32.32 -8.22 10.86
CA VAL A 49 -32.33 -8.85 9.55
C VAL A 49 -32.45 -7.71 8.55
N PRO A 50 -31.42 -7.41 7.76
CA PRO A 50 -31.53 -6.42 6.71
C PRO A 50 -32.67 -6.82 5.77
N THR A 51 -33.66 -5.94 5.62
CA THR A 51 -34.80 -6.17 4.74
C THR A 51 -34.38 -5.79 3.32
N VAL A 52 -33.72 -6.71 2.63
CA VAL A 52 -33.40 -6.52 1.23
C VAL A 52 -34.70 -6.60 0.42
N SER A 53 -34.91 -5.62 -0.47
CA SER A 53 -36.06 -5.60 -1.39
C SER A 53 -36.07 -6.85 -2.27
N ARG A 54 -37.26 -7.27 -2.72
CA ARG A 54 -37.42 -8.42 -3.64
C ARG A 54 -36.74 -8.24 -5.01
N ASP A 55 -36.38 -7.02 -5.33
CA ASP A 55 -35.80 -6.61 -6.62
C ASP A 55 -34.29 -6.33 -6.54
N ALA A 56 -33.64 -6.70 -5.41
CA ALA A 56 -32.20 -6.55 -5.25
C ALA A 56 -31.46 -7.68 -5.96
N GLU A 57 -30.38 -7.34 -6.67
CA GLU A 57 -29.51 -8.27 -7.38
C GLU A 57 -28.12 -8.30 -6.74
N GLU A 58 -27.45 -9.45 -6.79
CA GLU A 58 -26.04 -9.55 -6.40
C GLU A 58 -25.16 -8.85 -7.43
N ILE A 59 -24.59 -7.71 -7.05
CA ILE A 59 -23.74 -6.87 -7.88
C ILE A 59 -22.35 -6.79 -7.28
N VAL A 60 -21.33 -6.91 -8.15
CA VAL A 60 -19.95 -6.57 -7.81
C VAL A 60 -19.68 -5.13 -8.21
N ILE A 61 -19.22 -4.33 -7.27
CA ILE A 61 -18.87 -2.93 -7.46
C ILE A 61 -17.35 -2.83 -7.44
N PHE A 62 -16.80 -2.22 -8.48
CA PHE A 62 -15.38 -1.96 -8.62
C PHE A 62 -15.11 -0.46 -8.59
N SER A 63 -13.97 -0.09 -8.05
CA SER A 63 -13.30 1.16 -8.37
C SER A 63 -11.95 0.86 -8.99
N PHE A 64 -11.70 1.36 -10.17
CA PHE A 64 -10.41 1.23 -10.84
C PHE A 64 -10.14 2.39 -11.80
N GLU A 65 -8.87 2.54 -12.13
CA GLU A 65 -8.38 3.63 -12.97
C GLU A 65 -8.66 3.34 -14.45
N GLU A 66 -9.36 4.26 -15.10
CA GLU A 66 -9.59 4.31 -16.53
C GLU A 66 -9.53 5.78 -16.97
N ASP A 67 -8.89 6.08 -18.07
CA ASP A 67 -8.69 7.46 -18.57
C ASP A 67 -7.88 8.38 -17.65
N GLY A 68 -7.04 7.82 -16.81
CA GLY A 68 -6.21 8.57 -15.88
C GLY A 68 -6.87 8.87 -14.54
N TYR A 69 -8.13 8.45 -14.32
CA TYR A 69 -8.87 8.61 -13.08
C TYR A 69 -9.56 7.33 -12.65
N ALA A 70 -9.79 7.18 -11.35
CA ALA A 70 -10.54 6.06 -10.81
C ALA A 70 -12.03 6.34 -10.83
N HIS A 71 -12.80 5.39 -11.36
CA HIS A 71 -14.26 5.49 -11.43
C HIS A 71 -14.93 4.27 -10.84
N LEU A 72 -16.21 4.41 -10.48
CA LEU A 72 -17.04 3.32 -10.02
C LEU A 72 -17.68 2.58 -11.20
N PHE A 73 -17.68 1.25 -11.10
CA PHE A 73 -18.27 0.32 -12.07
C PHE A 73 -19.13 -0.70 -11.34
N MET A 74 -20.21 -1.13 -11.97
CA MET A 74 -21.04 -2.24 -11.52
C MET A 74 -20.96 -3.41 -12.51
N TYR A 75 -21.06 -4.63 -12.00
CA TYR A 75 -21.02 -5.85 -12.78
C TYR A 75 -21.85 -6.97 -12.15
N ALA A 76 -22.68 -7.62 -12.95
CA ALA A 76 -23.33 -8.89 -12.62
C ALA A 76 -23.21 -9.85 -13.81
N PRO A 77 -22.71 -11.08 -13.62
CA PRO A 77 -22.38 -11.98 -14.73
C PRO A 77 -23.49 -12.27 -15.72
N GLU A 78 -24.76 -12.31 -15.25
CA GLU A 78 -25.92 -12.72 -16.07
C GLU A 78 -26.79 -11.54 -16.50
N THR A 79 -26.79 -10.43 -15.75
CA THR A 79 -27.76 -9.35 -15.91
C THR A 79 -27.14 -8.03 -16.33
N MET A 80 -25.89 -7.74 -15.92
CA MET A 80 -25.24 -6.46 -16.17
C MET A 80 -23.77 -6.65 -16.59
N PRO A 81 -23.39 -6.24 -17.82
CA PRO A 81 -21.98 -6.17 -18.20
C PRO A 81 -21.25 -5.15 -17.32
N LEU A 82 -19.90 -5.18 -17.32
CA LEU A 82 -19.11 -4.17 -16.62
C LEU A 82 -19.53 -2.77 -17.11
N THR A 83 -20.18 -2.02 -16.24
CA THR A 83 -20.83 -0.74 -16.56
C THR A 83 -20.28 0.36 -15.67
N ARG A 84 -19.67 1.38 -16.27
CA ARG A 84 -19.21 2.58 -15.57
C ARG A 84 -20.42 3.37 -15.07
N ILE A 85 -20.43 3.77 -13.81
CA ILE A 85 -21.53 4.53 -13.18
C ILE A 85 -21.12 5.93 -12.73
N THR A 86 -19.81 6.22 -12.60
CA THR A 86 -19.29 7.58 -12.38
C THR A 86 -18.28 7.98 -13.45
N SER A 87 -18.06 9.27 -13.61
CA SER A 87 -17.13 9.82 -14.60
C SER A 87 -16.75 11.26 -14.23
N GLY A 88 -15.56 11.70 -14.65
CA GLY A 88 -15.06 13.07 -14.44
C GLY A 88 -13.54 13.08 -14.35
N ASP A 89 -12.96 14.28 -14.18
CA ASP A 89 -11.52 14.47 -14.06
C ASP A 89 -11.11 14.42 -12.55
N TRP A 90 -11.54 13.37 -11.86
CA TRP A 90 -11.30 13.12 -10.44
C TRP A 90 -11.39 11.61 -10.14
N ASP A 91 -10.93 11.22 -8.97
CA ASP A 91 -10.98 9.84 -8.50
C ASP A 91 -12.19 9.61 -7.60
N ASP A 92 -12.86 8.47 -7.82
CA ASP A 92 -13.92 7.89 -7.00
C ASP A 92 -13.45 6.50 -6.53
N ILE A 93 -13.19 6.33 -5.23
CA ILE A 93 -12.54 5.13 -4.69
C ILE A 93 -13.29 4.54 -3.49
N THR A 94 -12.92 3.33 -3.10
CA THR A 94 -13.41 2.63 -1.89
C THR A 94 -14.94 2.59 -1.76
N PRO A 95 -15.68 2.05 -2.77
CA PRO A 95 -17.13 1.97 -2.71
C PRO A 95 -17.61 1.07 -1.59
N ALA A 96 -18.60 1.54 -0.82
CA ALA A 96 -19.27 0.82 0.25
C ALA A 96 -20.79 0.89 0.03
N PRO A 97 -21.43 -0.21 -0.40
CA PRO A 97 -22.89 -0.28 -0.52
C PRO A 97 -23.57 -0.12 0.83
N SER A 98 -24.69 0.59 0.86
CA SER A 98 -25.52 0.70 2.05
C SER A 98 -26.27 -0.61 2.35
N PRO A 99 -26.62 -0.90 3.62
CA PRO A 99 -27.31 -2.14 3.99
C PRO A 99 -28.67 -2.32 3.32
N ASP A 100 -29.33 -1.23 2.92
CA ASP A 100 -30.60 -1.27 2.17
C ASP A 100 -30.43 -1.47 0.66
N GLY A 101 -29.18 -1.40 0.15
CA GLY A 101 -28.87 -1.56 -1.26
C GLY A 101 -29.27 -0.40 -2.17
N GLU A 102 -29.64 0.75 -1.62
CA GLU A 102 -30.14 1.92 -2.38
C GLU A 102 -29.05 2.98 -2.64
N THR A 103 -27.94 2.95 -1.87
CA THR A 103 -26.91 3.97 -1.89
C THR A 103 -25.51 3.33 -1.88
N ILE A 104 -24.55 3.98 -2.54
CA ILE A 104 -23.13 3.65 -2.43
C ILE A 104 -22.42 4.84 -1.80
N ALA A 105 -21.75 4.63 -0.65
CA ALA A 105 -20.78 5.59 -0.12
C ALA A 105 -19.42 5.35 -0.78
N PHE A 106 -18.65 6.41 -0.98
CA PHE A 106 -17.31 6.31 -1.58
C PHE A 106 -16.50 7.57 -1.24
N ALA A 107 -15.17 7.46 -1.31
CA ALA A 107 -14.30 8.62 -1.22
C ALA A 107 -14.06 9.23 -2.61
N SER A 108 -14.01 10.57 -2.69
CA SER A 108 -13.74 11.27 -3.94
C SER A 108 -13.03 12.60 -3.71
N ASN A 109 -12.11 12.94 -4.62
CA ASN A 109 -11.40 14.22 -4.62
C ASN A 109 -12.03 15.26 -5.56
N ARG A 110 -13.28 15.06 -5.99
CA ARG A 110 -14.03 15.97 -6.91
C ARG A 110 -14.22 17.38 -6.39
N GLY A 111 -14.23 17.56 -5.06
CA GLY A 111 -14.29 18.85 -4.38
C GLY A 111 -12.95 19.57 -4.26
N GLY A 112 -11.84 18.91 -4.61
CA GLY A 112 -10.47 19.40 -4.45
C GLY A 112 -9.76 18.84 -3.21
N PHE A 113 -10.50 18.23 -2.28
CA PHE A 113 -10.03 17.45 -1.16
C PHE A 113 -10.68 16.06 -1.20
N TRP A 114 -10.13 15.12 -0.46
CA TRP A 114 -10.71 13.79 -0.33
C TRP A 114 -11.80 13.77 0.71
N ASP A 115 -13.05 13.76 0.24
CA ASP A 115 -14.25 13.71 1.06
C ASP A 115 -15.08 12.47 0.76
N LEU A 116 -16.02 12.17 1.66
CA LEU A 116 -17.02 11.12 1.45
C LEU A 116 -18.22 11.64 0.69
N TYR A 117 -18.70 10.83 -0.24
CA TYR A 117 -19.88 11.09 -1.08
C TYR A 117 -20.84 9.91 -1.02
N LEU A 118 -22.12 10.22 -1.23
CA LEU A 118 -23.21 9.26 -1.34
C LEU A 118 -23.79 9.30 -2.75
N LEU A 119 -23.81 8.16 -3.43
CA LEU A 119 -24.42 7.96 -4.73
C LEU A 119 -25.76 7.24 -4.55
N ASN A 120 -26.88 7.90 -4.78
CA ASN A 120 -28.20 7.28 -4.80
C ASN A 120 -28.40 6.52 -6.12
N LEU A 121 -28.72 5.24 -6.03
CA LEU A 121 -28.78 4.37 -7.20
C LEU A 121 -30.05 4.56 -8.05
N GLU A 122 -31.18 4.98 -7.45
CA GLU A 122 -32.41 5.24 -8.16
C GLU A 122 -32.35 6.53 -8.98
N SER A 123 -31.83 7.61 -8.41
CA SER A 123 -31.75 8.91 -9.07
C SER A 123 -30.46 9.16 -9.82
N GLY A 124 -29.36 8.49 -9.45
CA GLY A 124 -28.00 8.77 -9.91
C GLY A 124 -27.43 10.07 -9.32
N GLU A 125 -28.06 10.64 -8.29
CA GLU A 125 -27.59 11.85 -7.62
C GLU A 125 -26.42 11.54 -6.71
N VAL A 126 -25.38 12.39 -6.76
CA VAL A 126 -24.22 12.33 -5.87
C VAL A 126 -24.31 13.48 -4.87
N THR A 127 -24.30 13.16 -3.58
CA THR A 127 -24.35 14.12 -2.49
C THR A 127 -23.06 14.04 -1.69
N GLN A 128 -22.43 15.18 -1.39
CA GLN A 128 -21.27 15.26 -0.51
C GLN A 128 -21.70 15.04 0.94
N LEU A 129 -21.03 14.12 1.65
CA LEU A 129 -21.31 13.82 3.06
C LEU A 129 -20.38 14.59 3.98
N THR A 130 -19.11 14.72 3.63
CA THR A 130 -18.11 15.47 4.40
C THR A 130 -17.54 16.60 3.54
N ASP A 131 -17.01 17.66 4.17
CA ASP A 131 -16.42 18.82 3.48
C ASP A 131 -15.32 19.40 4.38
N THR A 132 -14.18 18.73 4.41
CA THR A 132 -13.04 19.08 5.25
C THR A 132 -11.74 19.12 4.44
N PRO A 133 -10.70 19.82 4.88
CA PRO A 133 -9.40 19.77 4.19
C PRO A 133 -8.60 18.49 4.52
N GLU A 134 -9.00 17.72 5.53
CA GLU A 134 -8.39 16.45 5.91
C GLU A 134 -8.74 15.39 4.86
N TYR A 135 -7.87 14.40 4.69
CA TYR A 135 -8.21 13.21 3.90
C TYR A 135 -9.26 12.38 4.63
N GLU A 136 -10.33 12.03 3.96
CA GLU A 136 -11.39 11.13 4.44
C GLU A 136 -11.64 10.01 3.43
N GLY A 137 -11.67 8.76 3.89
CA GLY A 137 -11.77 7.62 2.99
C GLY A 137 -12.24 6.31 3.61
N ALA A 138 -12.27 5.27 2.79
CA ALA A 138 -12.62 3.90 3.17
C ALA A 138 -13.89 3.80 4.05
N PRO A 139 -15.05 4.31 3.60
CA PRO A 139 -16.27 4.28 4.40
C PRO A 139 -16.78 2.84 4.60
N THR A 140 -17.40 2.58 5.77
CA THR A 140 -18.16 1.37 6.06
C THR A 140 -19.40 1.70 6.87
N TRP A 141 -20.53 1.13 6.50
CA TRP A 141 -21.81 1.41 7.12
C TRP A 141 -22.04 0.61 8.42
N SER A 142 -22.72 1.23 9.39
CA SER A 142 -23.37 0.45 10.45
C SER A 142 -24.49 -0.41 9.84
N PRO A 143 -24.81 -1.58 10.41
CA PRO A 143 -25.81 -2.48 9.83
C PRO A 143 -27.21 -1.89 9.70
N ASP A 144 -27.55 -0.89 10.52
CA ASP A 144 -28.82 -0.16 10.48
C ASP A 144 -28.79 1.04 9.51
N GLY A 145 -27.66 1.29 8.85
CA GLY A 145 -27.49 2.40 7.91
C GLY A 145 -27.46 3.80 8.53
N THR A 146 -27.46 3.92 9.86
CA THR A 146 -27.55 5.22 10.55
C THR A 146 -26.20 5.88 10.78
N PHE A 147 -25.14 5.09 10.90
CA PHE A 147 -23.77 5.56 11.11
C PHE A 147 -22.83 5.03 10.04
N MET A 148 -21.69 5.69 9.95
CA MET A 148 -20.58 5.29 9.10
C MET A 148 -19.27 5.38 9.87
N ALA A 149 -18.42 4.37 9.74
CA ALA A 149 -17.04 4.46 10.17
C ALA A 149 -16.17 4.71 8.93
N PHE A 150 -15.14 5.52 9.07
CA PHE A 150 -14.24 5.88 7.98
C PHE A 150 -12.88 6.30 8.52
N GLU A 151 -11.88 6.34 7.66
CA GLU A 151 -10.54 6.82 8.01
C GLU A 151 -10.42 8.31 7.78
N VAL A 152 -9.72 9.00 8.69
CA VAL A 152 -9.39 10.42 8.60
C VAL A 152 -7.88 10.60 8.83
N TYR A 153 -7.24 11.43 8.01
CA TYR A 153 -5.84 11.80 8.20
C TYR A 153 -5.76 13.17 8.86
N GLU A 154 -5.51 13.18 10.15
CA GLU A 154 -5.41 14.36 11.00
C GLU A 154 -4.16 14.27 11.88
N ASP A 155 -3.52 15.42 12.17
CA ASP A 155 -2.32 15.49 13.02
C ASP A 155 -1.18 14.54 12.59
N GLU A 156 -0.95 14.43 11.28
CA GLU A 156 0.05 13.54 10.67
C GLU A 156 -0.18 12.03 10.91
N ASN A 157 -1.41 11.62 11.25
CA ASN A 157 -1.76 10.24 11.51
C ASN A 157 -3.11 9.85 10.88
N LEU A 158 -3.24 8.58 10.46
CA LEU A 158 -4.52 8.00 10.06
C LEU A 158 -5.24 7.46 11.31
N ASN A 159 -6.49 7.85 11.49
CA ASN A 159 -7.35 7.39 12.57
C ASN A 159 -8.71 6.92 12.02
N ILE A 160 -9.40 6.07 12.77
CA ILE A 160 -10.78 5.70 12.46
C ILE A 160 -11.72 6.57 13.29
N VAL A 161 -12.73 7.11 12.62
CA VAL A 161 -13.80 7.89 13.24
C VAL A 161 -15.17 7.27 12.90
N VAL A 162 -16.18 7.61 13.70
CA VAL A 162 -17.58 7.18 13.50
C VAL A 162 -18.48 8.41 13.53
N GLY A 163 -19.25 8.61 12.48
CA GLY A 163 -20.20 9.72 12.34
C GLY A 163 -21.55 9.28 11.79
N PRO A 164 -22.59 10.14 11.89
CA PRO A 164 -23.88 9.88 11.26
C PRO A 164 -23.76 9.80 9.74
N ALA A 165 -24.41 8.84 9.12
CA ALA A 165 -24.37 8.64 7.67
C ALA A 165 -25.16 9.67 6.83
N THR A 166 -26.02 10.48 7.50
CA THR A 166 -26.92 11.41 6.80
C THR A 166 -26.87 12.85 7.31
N ASP A 167 -26.03 13.14 8.30
CA ASP A 167 -25.89 14.48 8.86
C ASP A 167 -24.47 15.01 8.70
N PRO A 168 -24.19 15.74 7.61
CA PRO A 168 -22.84 16.26 7.31
C PRO A 168 -22.36 17.34 8.30
N LEU A 169 -23.24 17.84 9.17
CA LEU A 169 -22.90 18.87 10.16
C LEU A 169 -22.50 18.32 11.52
N SER A 170 -22.62 17.01 11.72
CA SER A 170 -22.28 16.36 12.97
C SER A 170 -20.81 15.94 12.99
N GLU A 171 -20.05 16.43 13.98
CA GLU A 171 -18.65 16.03 14.15
C GLU A 171 -18.55 14.53 14.43
N PRO A 172 -17.73 13.76 13.71
CA PRO A 172 -17.51 12.35 13.97
C PRO A 172 -16.77 12.13 15.29
N ILE A 173 -16.99 10.96 15.90
CA ILE A 173 -16.37 10.58 17.17
C ILE A 173 -15.16 9.68 16.85
N PRO A 174 -13.95 9.97 17.37
CA PRO A 174 -12.81 9.10 17.19
C PRO A 174 -13.03 7.71 17.80
N LEU A 175 -12.87 6.66 17.00
CA LEU A 175 -12.78 5.28 17.46
C LEU A 175 -11.36 4.99 17.94
N THR A 176 -10.36 5.47 17.22
CA THR A 176 -8.94 5.31 17.52
C THR A 176 -8.26 6.67 17.72
N THR A 177 -7.22 6.68 18.54
CA THR A 177 -6.39 7.86 18.83
C THR A 177 -4.95 7.45 19.12
N SER A 178 -4.57 6.27 18.66
CA SER A 178 -3.21 5.73 18.82
C SER A 178 -2.23 6.43 17.87
N PRO A 179 -0.92 6.40 18.14
CA PRO A 179 0.06 6.91 17.18
C PRO A 179 0.28 5.98 15.98
N SER A 180 -0.35 4.80 15.98
CA SER A 180 -0.34 3.87 14.85
C SER A 180 -1.23 4.40 13.73
N ALA A 181 -0.88 4.12 12.49
CA ALA A 181 -1.76 4.40 11.36
C ALA A 181 -2.90 3.37 11.36
N ASP A 182 -4.11 3.83 11.70
CA ASP A 182 -5.32 3.03 11.76
C ASP A 182 -6.18 3.34 10.53
N HIS A 183 -6.47 2.31 9.70
CA HIS A 183 -7.15 2.51 8.42
C HIS A 183 -8.00 1.30 8.00
N SER A 184 -8.75 1.44 6.90
CA SER A 184 -9.58 0.39 6.29
C SER A 184 -10.57 -0.25 7.28
N PRO A 185 -11.48 0.51 7.89
CA PRO A 185 -12.46 -0.03 8.81
C PRO A 185 -13.47 -0.94 8.11
N ALA A 186 -13.94 -1.97 8.81
CA ALA A 186 -15.02 -2.86 8.37
C ALA A 186 -15.97 -3.10 9.54
N TRP A 187 -17.18 -2.55 9.46
CA TRP A 187 -18.20 -2.70 10.50
C TRP A 187 -18.80 -4.10 10.45
N ALA A 188 -18.89 -4.76 11.61
CA ALA A 188 -19.51 -6.08 11.70
C ALA A 188 -21.04 -5.99 11.56
N PRO A 189 -21.69 -6.97 10.90
CA PRO A 189 -23.14 -6.97 10.70
C PRO A 189 -23.98 -7.05 11.98
N ASP A 190 -23.39 -7.43 13.12
CA ASP A 190 -24.05 -7.38 14.42
C ASP A 190 -24.07 -5.98 15.06
N GLY A 191 -23.40 -5.01 14.45
CA GLY A 191 -23.33 -3.63 14.88
C GLY A 191 -22.42 -3.35 16.08
N ARG A 192 -21.77 -4.38 16.65
CA ARG A 192 -21.06 -4.29 17.93
C ARG A 192 -19.54 -4.20 17.78
N GLN A 193 -19.02 -4.52 16.61
CA GLN A 193 -17.58 -4.59 16.37
C GLN A 193 -17.19 -3.88 15.08
N ILE A 194 -15.99 -3.33 15.06
CA ILE A 194 -15.34 -2.80 13.85
C ILE A 194 -13.96 -3.42 13.76
N ALA A 195 -13.68 -4.12 12.64
CA ALA A 195 -12.35 -4.56 12.31
C ALA A 195 -11.62 -3.45 11.53
N PHE A 196 -10.32 -3.29 11.72
CA PHE A 196 -9.51 -2.31 10.99
C PHE A 196 -8.06 -2.75 10.97
N VAL A 197 -7.25 -2.09 10.16
CA VAL A 197 -5.81 -2.29 10.10
C VAL A 197 -5.12 -1.29 11.00
N SER A 198 -4.18 -1.74 11.84
CA SER A 198 -3.30 -0.91 12.67
C SER A 198 -1.87 -1.42 12.56
N ASP A 199 -0.95 -0.60 12.06
CA ASP A 199 0.46 -0.98 11.82
C ASP A 199 0.62 -2.30 11.03
N GLY A 200 -0.29 -2.56 10.07
CA GLY A 200 -0.28 -3.77 9.24
C GLY A 200 -0.84 -5.02 9.92
N GLU A 201 -1.50 -4.91 11.06
CA GLU A 201 -2.18 -5.98 11.79
C GLU A 201 -3.70 -5.77 11.80
N ILE A 202 -4.49 -6.85 11.82
CA ILE A 202 -5.94 -6.76 11.96
C ILE A 202 -6.31 -6.63 13.41
N ILE A 203 -6.93 -5.50 13.75
CA ILE A 203 -7.46 -5.20 15.09
C ILE A 203 -8.99 -5.24 15.05
N LEU A 204 -9.57 -5.80 16.08
CA LEU A 204 -11.01 -5.80 16.33
C LEU A 204 -11.31 -4.86 17.49
N ALA A 205 -12.14 -3.84 17.24
CA ALA A 205 -12.67 -2.96 18.27
C ALA A 205 -14.06 -3.46 18.71
N ASP A 206 -14.25 -3.67 20.00
CA ASP A 206 -15.56 -3.92 20.62
C ASP A 206 -16.18 -2.59 21.04
N LEU A 207 -17.33 -2.24 20.47
CA LEU A 207 -18.00 -0.95 20.72
C LEU A 207 -18.71 -0.89 22.07
N ASP A 208 -18.97 -2.02 22.70
CA ASP A 208 -19.56 -2.09 24.03
C ASP A 208 -18.54 -1.86 25.15
N GLU A 209 -17.24 -2.06 24.85
CA GLU A 209 -16.17 -1.89 25.82
C GLU A 209 -15.56 -0.49 25.72
N THR A 210 -15.16 0.05 26.89
CA THR A 210 -14.60 1.41 26.99
C THR A 210 -13.21 1.45 27.62
N ASP A 211 -12.66 0.31 27.99
CA ASP A 211 -11.36 0.17 28.64
C ASP A 211 -10.31 -0.47 27.72
N GLY A 212 -9.20 -0.91 28.29
CA GLY A 212 -8.11 -1.53 27.55
C GLY A 212 -8.45 -2.88 26.88
N SER A 213 -9.62 -3.46 27.16
CA SER A 213 -10.11 -4.68 26.50
C SER A 213 -10.82 -4.42 25.17
N ARG A 214 -11.10 -3.14 24.87
CA ARG A 214 -11.79 -2.72 23.65
C ARG A 214 -11.12 -3.19 22.36
N PHE A 215 -9.78 -3.26 22.34
CA PHE A 215 -9.03 -3.59 21.13
C PHE A 215 -8.35 -4.96 21.26
N GLN A 216 -8.63 -5.84 20.33
CA GLN A 216 -8.02 -7.16 20.23
C GLN A 216 -7.25 -7.29 18.91
N ASN A 217 -5.97 -7.64 18.98
CA ASN A 217 -5.21 -8.02 17.78
C ASN A 217 -5.60 -9.44 17.36
N LEU A 218 -6.18 -9.60 16.16
CA LEU A 218 -6.64 -10.89 15.63
C LEU A 218 -5.55 -11.64 14.90
N SER A 219 -4.76 -10.94 14.09
CA SER A 219 -3.79 -11.57 13.21
C SER A 219 -2.50 -11.91 13.93
N ASN A 220 -1.97 -11.01 14.73
CA ASN A 220 -0.75 -11.16 15.52
C ASN A 220 0.42 -11.73 14.71
N THR A 221 0.65 -11.17 13.52
CA THR A 221 1.64 -11.63 12.53
C THR A 221 2.75 -10.60 12.35
N GLN A 222 3.79 -10.66 13.15
CA GLN A 222 4.87 -9.66 13.28
C GLN A 222 5.64 -9.27 12.00
N LEU A 223 5.42 -9.86 10.86
CA LEU A 223 6.16 -9.61 9.62
C LEU A 223 5.27 -9.68 8.37
N ALA A 224 3.96 -9.63 8.54
CA ALA A 224 3.01 -9.47 7.46
C ALA A 224 2.47 -8.04 7.47
N SER A 225 2.11 -7.52 6.32
CA SER A 225 1.25 -6.36 6.18
C SER A 225 -0.12 -6.87 5.77
N GLU A 226 -1.11 -6.62 6.59
CA GLU A 226 -2.48 -7.06 6.37
C GLU A 226 -3.33 -5.89 5.92
N SER A 227 -4.35 -6.16 5.10
CA SER A 227 -5.14 -5.13 4.45
C SER A 227 -6.55 -5.60 4.14
N HIS A 228 -7.46 -4.65 3.94
CA HIS A 228 -8.81 -4.83 3.45
C HIS A 228 -9.63 -5.88 4.23
N PRO A 229 -9.78 -5.73 5.55
CA PRO A 229 -10.68 -6.58 6.31
C PRO A 229 -12.12 -6.39 5.81
N ILE A 230 -12.87 -7.49 5.71
CA ILE A 230 -14.27 -7.46 5.31
C ILE A 230 -15.06 -8.59 5.97
N TRP A 231 -16.21 -8.27 6.55
CA TRP A 231 -17.11 -9.25 7.16
C TRP A 231 -18.00 -9.95 6.12
N SER A 232 -18.27 -11.22 6.36
CA SER A 232 -19.41 -11.88 5.69
C SER A 232 -20.71 -11.28 6.19
N GLU A 233 -21.74 -11.21 5.35
CA GLU A 233 -23.03 -10.59 5.68
C GLU A 233 -23.71 -11.23 6.91
N ASP A 234 -23.46 -12.53 7.16
CA ASP A 234 -23.96 -13.24 8.34
C ASP A 234 -23.16 -12.96 9.64
N GLY A 235 -22.12 -12.12 9.58
CA GLY A 235 -21.26 -11.76 10.71
C GLY A 235 -20.40 -12.90 11.29
N ARG A 236 -20.39 -14.08 10.64
CA ARG A 236 -19.66 -15.24 11.15
C ARG A 236 -18.20 -15.26 10.82
N ARG A 237 -17.81 -14.58 9.75
CA ARG A 237 -16.44 -14.65 9.22
C ARG A 237 -15.93 -13.27 8.87
N LEU A 238 -14.65 -13.08 9.14
CA LEU A 238 -13.89 -11.93 8.69
C LEU A 238 -12.81 -12.42 7.71
N ALA A 239 -12.74 -11.83 6.52
CA ALA A 239 -11.67 -12.05 5.58
C ALA A 239 -10.75 -10.84 5.52
N TRP A 240 -9.47 -11.06 5.20
CA TRP A 240 -8.50 -10.01 4.91
C TRP A 240 -7.41 -10.51 3.98
N ALA A 241 -6.71 -9.61 3.33
CA ALA A 241 -5.50 -9.93 2.59
C ALA A 241 -4.27 -9.82 3.48
N SER A 242 -3.26 -10.65 3.25
CA SER A 242 -1.99 -10.64 3.98
C SER A 242 -0.82 -10.78 3.01
N SER A 243 0.17 -9.91 3.14
CA SER A 243 1.46 -10.00 2.44
C SER A 243 2.51 -10.50 3.41
N SER A 244 2.76 -11.81 3.47
CA SER A 244 3.78 -12.39 4.35
C SER A 244 5.14 -12.43 3.68
N GLN A 245 6.16 -11.91 4.36
CA GLN A 245 7.54 -11.85 3.84
C GLN A 245 8.45 -12.97 4.36
N SER A 246 8.07 -13.68 5.40
CA SER A 246 8.99 -14.63 6.05
C SER A 246 8.35 -15.89 6.65
N VAL A 247 7.13 -15.84 7.12
CA VAL A 247 6.46 -16.97 7.78
C VAL A 247 4.97 -16.94 7.40
N GLY A 248 4.58 -17.81 6.47
CA GLY A 248 3.20 -17.89 6.01
C GLY A 248 3.10 -17.80 4.49
N ARG A 249 1.90 -17.68 4.00
CA ARG A 249 1.60 -17.44 2.58
C ARG A 249 0.98 -16.08 2.45
N SER A 250 1.38 -15.31 1.44
CA SER A 250 0.59 -14.17 0.99
C SER A 250 -0.75 -14.65 0.46
N GLY A 251 -1.77 -13.83 0.56
CA GLY A 251 -3.11 -14.12 0.04
C GLY A 251 -4.22 -13.83 1.03
N VAL A 252 -5.39 -14.39 0.77
CA VAL A 252 -6.61 -14.17 1.55
C VAL A 252 -6.70 -15.15 2.72
N TYR A 253 -6.95 -14.61 3.90
CA TYR A 253 -7.19 -15.33 5.13
C TYR A 253 -8.64 -15.12 5.59
N VAL A 254 -9.20 -16.16 6.20
CA VAL A 254 -10.55 -16.14 6.77
C VAL A 254 -10.50 -16.58 8.23
N TRP A 255 -11.02 -15.75 9.10
CA TRP A 255 -11.22 -16.02 10.51
C TRP A 255 -12.69 -16.34 10.81
N ASP A 256 -12.94 -17.35 11.65
CA ASP A 256 -14.27 -17.72 12.12
C ASP A 256 -14.52 -17.06 13.49
N ALA A 257 -15.35 -16.02 13.50
CA ALA A 257 -15.65 -15.24 14.70
C ALA A 257 -16.41 -16.05 15.77
N GLN A 258 -17.24 -17.03 15.37
CA GLN A 258 -18.03 -17.83 16.33
C GLN A 258 -17.18 -18.82 17.11
N ASN A 259 -16.17 -19.41 16.46
CA ASN A 259 -15.37 -20.47 17.05
C ASN A 259 -14.00 -19.96 17.55
N ASN A 260 -13.66 -18.71 17.27
CA ASN A 260 -12.38 -18.09 17.60
C ASN A 260 -11.18 -18.98 17.20
N ILE A 261 -11.26 -19.59 16.02
CA ILE A 261 -10.22 -20.45 15.45
C ILE A 261 -9.23 -19.53 14.71
N PRO A 262 -7.91 -19.78 14.79
CA PRO A 262 -6.94 -19.01 14.00
C PRO A 262 -7.31 -18.94 12.53
N ALA A 263 -7.06 -17.78 11.91
CA ALA A 263 -7.42 -17.56 10.52
C ALA A 263 -6.79 -18.58 9.59
N THR A 264 -7.53 -18.99 8.57
CA THR A 264 -7.12 -20.00 7.59
C THR A 264 -6.88 -19.34 6.26
N TRP A 265 -5.73 -19.59 5.66
CA TRP A 265 -5.44 -19.21 4.28
C TRP A 265 -6.34 -19.97 3.30
N ILE A 266 -7.00 -19.27 2.37
CA ILE A 266 -7.91 -19.86 1.39
C ILE A 266 -7.41 -19.78 -0.05
N GLY A 267 -6.54 -18.85 -0.37
CA GLY A 267 -6.02 -18.68 -1.72
C GLY A 267 -5.10 -17.46 -1.84
N ASP A 268 -4.39 -17.39 -2.96
CA ASP A 268 -3.63 -16.18 -3.31
C ASP A 268 -4.62 -15.07 -3.67
N GLY A 269 -4.34 -13.83 -3.29
CA GLY A 269 -5.17 -12.69 -3.65
C GLY A 269 -5.02 -11.49 -2.72
N ASN A 270 -5.67 -10.40 -3.14
CA ASN A 270 -5.82 -9.15 -2.41
C ASN A 270 -7.25 -8.62 -2.62
N TRP A 271 -7.68 -7.60 -1.87
CA TRP A 271 -9.04 -7.06 -1.96
C TRP A 271 -10.13 -8.15 -1.92
N PRO A 272 -10.29 -8.89 -0.80
CA PRO A 272 -11.37 -9.86 -0.70
C PRO A 272 -12.73 -9.17 -0.60
N ALA A 273 -13.76 -9.74 -1.25
CA ALA A 273 -15.15 -9.35 -1.05
C ALA A 273 -16.04 -10.60 -1.01
N TRP A 274 -16.95 -10.64 -0.03
CA TRP A 274 -17.88 -11.76 0.14
C TRP A 274 -19.07 -11.65 -0.78
N ASN A 275 -19.52 -12.78 -1.32
CA ASN A 275 -20.87 -12.84 -1.86
C ASN A 275 -21.90 -12.77 -0.73
N VAL A 276 -23.13 -12.46 -1.08
CA VAL A 276 -24.24 -12.32 -0.12
C VAL A 276 -24.49 -13.57 0.72
N SER A 277 -24.33 -14.77 0.13
CA SER A 277 -24.47 -16.02 0.88
C SER A 277 -23.34 -16.28 1.88
N GLY A 278 -22.25 -15.56 1.82
CA GLY A 278 -21.07 -15.74 2.69
C GLY A 278 -20.30 -17.02 2.45
N ASP A 279 -20.48 -17.70 1.30
CA ASP A 279 -19.82 -18.97 0.97
C ASP A 279 -18.76 -18.84 -0.12
N GLN A 280 -18.67 -17.68 -0.77
CA GLN A 280 -17.70 -17.37 -1.82
C GLN A 280 -17.01 -16.03 -1.54
N ILE A 281 -15.77 -15.93 -1.98
CA ILE A 281 -14.96 -14.72 -1.93
C ILE A 281 -14.40 -14.44 -3.32
N ILE A 282 -14.74 -13.29 -3.89
CA ILE A 282 -14.03 -12.71 -5.02
C ILE A 282 -12.78 -12.00 -4.51
N THR A 283 -11.69 -12.09 -5.24
CA THR A 283 -10.42 -11.45 -4.88
C THR A 283 -9.64 -11.10 -6.13
N THR A 284 -8.72 -10.15 -6.01
CA THR A 284 -7.79 -9.79 -7.07
C THR A 284 -6.44 -10.46 -6.85
N LEU A 285 -5.82 -10.91 -7.94
CA LEU A 285 -4.41 -11.29 -7.96
C LEU A 285 -3.63 -10.23 -8.73
N ALA A 286 -2.68 -9.60 -8.06
CA ALA A 286 -1.76 -8.69 -8.70
C ALA A 286 -0.62 -9.49 -9.37
N ALA A 287 -0.35 -9.19 -10.63
CA ALA A 287 0.92 -9.44 -11.29
C ALA A 287 1.69 -8.11 -11.39
N PRO A 288 2.95 -8.10 -11.80
CA PRO A 288 3.74 -6.86 -11.78
C PRO A 288 3.11 -5.65 -12.48
N ASN A 289 2.41 -5.89 -13.60
CA ASN A 289 1.78 -4.84 -14.41
C ASN A 289 0.36 -5.22 -14.86
N GLU A 290 -0.23 -6.23 -14.25
CA GLU A 290 -1.54 -6.76 -14.59
C GLU A 290 -2.29 -7.14 -13.32
N THR A 291 -3.62 -7.14 -13.40
CA THR A 291 -4.51 -7.61 -12.32
C THR A 291 -5.44 -8.67 -12.86
N TYR A 292 -5.71 -9.68 -12.06
CA TYR A 292 -6.64 -10.76 -12.37
C TYR A 292 -7.70 -10.86 -11.28
N LEU A 293 -8.90 -11.28 -11.65
CA LEU A 293 -9.96 -11.65 -10.73
C LEU A 293 -10.05 -13.17 -10.61
N THR A 294 -10.40 -13.62 -9.41
CA THR A 294 -10.71 -15.03 -9.17
C THR A 294 -11.72 -15.16 -8.04
N VAL A 295 -12.35 -16.33 -7.91
CA VAL A 295 -13.32 -16.63 -6.86
C VAL A 295 -12.94 -17.91 -6.15
N TYR A 296 -12.89 -17.86 -4.83
CA TYR A 296 -12.69 -19.02 -3.97
C TYR A 296 -13.95 -19.31 -3.16
N SER A 297 -14.18 -20.57 -2.86
CA SER A 297 -15.08 -20.94 -1.76
C SER A 297 -14.37 -20.76 -0.41
N THR A 298 -15.12 -20.68 0.66
CA THR A 298 -14.59 -20.53 2.03
C THR A 298 -13.66 -21.66 2.48
N ASN A 299 -13.67 -22.81 1.79
CA ASN A 299 -12.75 -23.91 2.06
C ASN A 299 -11.48 -23.88 1.19
N GLY A 300 -11.26 -22.81 0.42
CA GLY A 300 -10.10 -22.64 -0.45
C GLY A 300 -10.19 -23.37 -1.79
N THR A 301 -11.38 -23.83 -2.19
CA THR A 301 -11.56 -24.38 -3.54
C THR A 301 -11.67 -23.24 -4.54
N LEU A 302 -10.84 -23.24 -5.56
CA LEU A 302 -10.93 -22.32 -6.70
C LEU A 302 -12.23 -22.61 -7.47
N LEU A 303 -13.14 -21.63 -7.53
CA LEU A 303 -14.43 -21.74 -8.22
C LEU A 303 -14.38 -21.15 -9.62
N GLN A 304 -13.63 -20.08 -9.80
CA GLN A 304 -13.46 -19.40 -11.08
C GLN A 304 -11.96 -19.28 -11.41
N PRO A 305 -11.54 -19.64 -12.64
CA PRO A 305 -10.17 -19.43 -13.06
C PRO A 305 -9.83 -17.94 -13.14
N LEU A 306 -8.53 -17.66 -13.17
CA LEU A 306 -8.02 -16.28 -13.31
C LEU A 306 -8.61 -15.64 -14.58
N THR A 307 -9.26 -14.50 -14.40
CA THR A 307 -9.81 -13.69 -15.48
C THR A 307 -9.06 -12.37 -15.50
N PRO A 308 -8.43 -11.98 -16.63
CA PRO A 308 -7.78 -10.69 -16.75
C PRO A 308 -8.75 -9.55 -16.43
N PHE A 309 -8.30 -8.60 -15.63
CA PHE A 309 -9.05 -7.41 -15.29
C PHE A 309 -8.53 -6.23 -16.12
N PRO A 310 -9.40 -5.35 -16.62
CA PRO A 310 -9.00 -4.32 -17.58
C PRO A 310 -8.13 -3.19 -17.00
N ALA A 311 -7.84 -3.21 -15.70
CA ALA A 311 -7.04 -2.19 -15.04
C ALA A 311 -5.85 -2.78 -14.30
N ALA A 312 -4.76 -2.03 -14.25
CA ALA A 312 -3.56 -2.41 -13.53
C ALA A 312 -3.71 -2.27 -12.00
N ALA A 313 -4.51 -1.33 -11.53
CA ALA A 313 -4.75 -1.09 -10.12
C ALA A 313 -6.24 -1.05 -9.80
N LEU A 314 -6.62 -1.75 -8.75
CA LEU A 314 -7.95 -1.67 -8.14
C LEU A 314 -7.89 -0.67 -6.98
N ARG A 315 -8.91 0.19 -6.89
CA ARG A 315 -9.06 1.22 -5.86
C ARG A 315 -10.25 0.94 -4.93
N GLY A 316 -10.93 -0.18 -5.12
CA GLY A 316 -12.03 -0.64 -4.30
C GLY A 316 -12.79 -1.80 -4.91
N LEU A 317 -13.30 -2.67 -4.04
CA LEU A 317 -14.09 -3.86 -4.40
C LEU A 317 -15.14 -4.11 -3.33
N ALA A 318 -16.39 -4.25 -3.75
CA ALA A 318 -17.49 -4.68 -2.90
C ALA A 318 -18.39 -5.65 -3.66
N TRP A 319 -19.02 -6.58 -2.95
CA TRP A 319 -20.01 -7.50 -3.51
C TRP A 319 -21.22 -7.49 -2.58
N ALA A 320 -22.36 -7.03 -3.07
CA ALA A 320 -23.54 -6.78 -2.25
C ALA A 320 -24.84 -6.96 -3.03
N ASN A 321 -25.94 -7.04 -2.29
CA ASN A 321 -27.28 -6.90 -2.84
C ASN A 321 -27.56 -5.43 -3.12
N ILE A 322 -27.82 -5.10 -4.37
CA ILE A 322 -28.07 -3.73 -4.83
C ILE A 322 -29.44 -3.67 -5.51
N ILE A 323 -30.18 -2.62 -5.24
CA ILE A 323 -31.40 -2.30 -5.97
C ILE A 323 -31.02 -1.56 -7.24
N VAL A 324 -30.99 -2.29 -8.36
CA VAL A 324 -30.73 -1.71 -9.67
C VAL A 324 -32.07 -1.25 -10.28
N PRO A 325 -32.21 0.03 -10.67
CA PRO A 325 -33.43 0.48 -11.33
C PRO A 325 -33.57 -0.15 -12.72
N ASP A 326 -34.82 -0.45 -13.14
CA ASP A 326 -35.14 -1.03 -14.47
C ASP A 326 -34.54 -0.22 -15.63
N GLU A 327 -34.45 1.09 -15.47
CA GLU A 327 -33.78 2.00 -16.39
C GLU A 327 -32.69 2.77 -15.64
N LEU A 328 -31.44 2.59 -16.04
CA LEU A 328 -30.31 3.28 -15.41
C LEU A 328 -30.49 4.80 -15.46
N PRO A 329 -30.19 5.53 -14.36
CA PRO A 329 -30.23 7.00 -14.34
C PRO A 329 -29.42 7.63 -15.47
N GLY A 330 -29.84 8.81 -15.91
CA GLY A 330 -29.21 9.50 -17.04
C GLY A 330 -27.70 9.74 -16.84
N GLY A 331 -27.26 9.98 -15.62
CA GLY A 331 -25.83 10.09 -15.26
C GLY A 331 -25.06 8.80 -15.53
N PHE A 332 -25.62 7.65 -15.11
CA PHE A 332 -25.00 6.33 -15.35
C PHE A 332 -24.97 6.00 -16.85
N GLN A 333 -26.07 6.28 -17.57
CA GLN A 333 -26.11 6.09 -19.02
C GLN A 333 -25.07 6.95 -19.75
N GLN A 334 -24.82 8.16 -19.26
CA GLN A 334 -23.78 9.02 -19.81
C GLN A 334 -22.39 8.47 -19.51
N ALA A 335 -22.10 8.11 -18.26
CA ALA A 335 -20.83 7.52 -17.85
C ALA A 335 -20.54 6.23 -18.64
N ALA A 336 -21.53 5.34 -18.78
CA ALA A 336 -21.38 4.07 -19.51
C ALA A 336 -21.09 4.24 -21.01
N ARG A 337 -21.45 5.39 -21.60
CA ARG A 337 -21.23 5.68 -23.05
C ARG A 337 -19.91 6.39 -23.32
N LEU A 338 -19.24 6.87 -22.29
CA LEU A 338 -17.93 7.49 -22.48
C LEU A 338 -16.95 6.47 -23.02
N THR A 339 -16.33 6.81 -24.15
CA THR A 339 -15.22 6.04 -24.69
C THR A 339 -13.95 6.77 -24.30
N PRO A 340 -13.04 6.11 -23.58
CA PRO A 340 -11.79 6.72 -23.20
C PRO A 340 -11.01 7.23 -24.40
N ALA A 341 -10.50 8.44 -24.32
CA ALA A 341 -9.51 8.92 -25.27
C ALA A 341 -8.14 8.36 -24.84
N PRO A 342 -7.28 7.93 -25.78
CA PRO A 342 -5.94 7.53 -25.41
C PRO A 342 -5.23 8.66 -24.67
N LEU A 343 -4.62 8.40 -23.51
CA LEU A 343 -3.87 9.39 -22.73
C LEU A 343 -2.69 9.96 -23.50
N TRP A 344 -2.21 9.23 -24.48
CA TRP A 344 -1.14 9.65 -25.41
C TRP A 344 -1.24 8.87 -26.73
N ALA A 345 -0.63 9.38 -27.78
CA ALA A 345 -0.54 8.70 -29.06
C ALA A 345 0.82 8.98 -29.68
N PRO A 346 1.52 7.94 -30.20
CA PRO A 346 2.83 8.15 -30.81
C PRO A 346 2.69 8.96 -32.10
N ASN A 347 3.55 9.95 -32.27
CA ASN A 347 3.66 10.76 -33.49
C ASN A 347 4.40 10.05 -34.62
N GLY A 348 4.50 8.73 -34.59
CA GLY A 348 5.22 7.94 -35.58
C GLY A 348 4.73 8.21 -36.98
N GLU A 349 5.36 9.13 -37.69
CA GLU A 349 5.13 9.31 -39.12
C GLU A 349 5.59 8.04 -39.86
N PRO A 350 4.78 7.48 -40.77
CA PRO A 350 5.19 6.34 -41.57
C PRO A 350 6.39 6.73 -42.46
N VAL A 351 7.55 6.09 -42.22
CA VAL A 351 8.76 6.35 -42.99
C VAL A 351 8.77 5.52 -44.26
N GLU A 352 9.34 6.09 -45.36
CA GLU A 352 9.51 5.39 -46.62
C GLU A 352 10.36 4.13 -46.48
N GLU A 353 10.02 3.06 -47.20
CA GLU A 353 10.75 1.79 -47.17
C GLU A 353 12.27 1.99 -47.45
N GLY A 354 13.11 1.48 -46.57
CA GLY A 354 14.56 1.44 -46.71
C GLY A 354 15.37 2.47 -45.90
N VAL A 355 14.69 3.32 -45.10
CA VAL A 355 15.36 4.23 -44.15
C VAL A 355 15.19 3.70 -42.75
N SER A 356 16.23 3.78 -41.91
CA SER A 356 16.10 3.45 -40.47
C SER A 356 15.02 4.34 -39.85
N ARG A 357 13.98 3.71 -39.33
CA ARG A 357 12.77 4.38 -38.88
C ARG A 357 12.90 5.07 -37.53
N TRP A 358 13.81 4.57 -36.73
CA TRP A 358 13.80 4.81 -35.32
C TRP A 358 14.90 5.79 -34.96
N SER A 359 14.57 6.76 -34.16
CA SER A 359 15.50 7.77 -33.67
C SER A 359 15.35 7.99 -32.19
N LEU A 360 16.39 8.52 -31.60
CA LEU A 360 16.34 9.03 -30.23
C LEU A 360 15.92 10.50 -30.28
N VAL A 361 14.90 10.83 -29.48
CA VAL A 361 14.37 12.19 -29.34
C VAL A 361 14.86 12.77 -28.01
N GLU A 362 15.35 13.99 -28.03
CA GLU A 362 15.78 14.69 -26.83
C GLU A 362 14.58 15.16 -26.01
N LEU A 363 14.60 14.88 -24.70
CA LEU A 363 13.55 15.27 -23.78
C LEU A 363 13.74 16.73 -23.35
N GLU A 364 12.80 17.58 -23.70
CA GLU A 364 12.88 19.01 -23.41
C GLU A 364 12.80 19.29 -21.90
N GLY A 365 13.75 20.03 -21.37
CA GLY A 365 13.80 20.42 -19.96
C GLY A 365 14.07 19.28 -18.98
N VAL A 366 14.57 18.13 -19.46
CA VAL A 366 14.96 17.00 -18.61
C VAL A 366 16.48 16.97 -18.42
N GLY A 367 16.91 16.91 -17.16
CA GLY A 367 18.31 16.71 -16.79
C GLY A 367 18.62 15.22 -16.61
N ALA A 368 19.44 14.65 -17.50
CA ALA A 368 19.96 13.29 -17.42
C ALA A 368 21.33 13.21 -18.11
N PRO A 369 22.14 12.17 -17.88
CA PRO A 369 23.39 11.98 -18.62
C PRO A 369 23.18 11.94 -20.15
N TYR A 370 22.12 11.29 -20.61
CA TYR A 370 21.64 11.26 -21.98
C TYR A 370 20.12 11.43 -21.95
N PRO A 371 19.59 12.67 -22.04
CA PRO A 371 18.17 12.96 -21.89
C PRO A 371 17.41 12.67 -23.19
N GLN A 372 17.45 11.44 -23.64
CA GLN A 372 16.85 10.99 -24.90
C GLN A 372 16.02 9.75 -24.68
N LEU A 373 14.91 9.64 -25.37
CA LEU A 373 14.10 8.42 -25.47
C LEU A 373 13.86 8.07 -26.95
N HIS A 374 13.44 6.83 -27.16
CA HIS A 374 13.02 6.36 -28.47
C HIS A 374 11.78 7.12 -28.93
N ASP A 375 11.69 7.45 -30.23
CA ASP A 375 10.58 8.22 -30.82
C ASP A 375 9.20 7.55 -30.73
N MET A 376 9.15 6.27 -30.36
CA MET A 376 7.89 5.56 -30.09
C MET A 376 7.38 5.71 -28.65
N VAL A 377 8.17 6.28 -27.74
CA VAL A 377 7.81 6.34 -26.31
C VAL A 377 8.02 7.72 -25.67
N ASN A 378 8.60 8.69 -26.39
CA ASN A 378 8.84 10.01 -25.83
C ASN A 378 7.54 10.75 -25.50
N GLU A 379 6.48 10.64 -26.32
CA GLU A 379 5.19 11.27 -26.04
C GLU A 379 4.50 10.64 -24.80
N ALA A 380 4.64 9.32 -24.63
CA ALA A 380 4.15 8.64 -23.42
C ALA A 380 4.87 9.16 -22.17
N PHE A 381 6.17 9.43 -22.26
CA PHE A 381 6.94 10.01 -21.16
C PHE A 381 6.50 11.46 -20.88
N ASP A 382 6.35 12.28 -21.91
CA ASP A 382 5.95 13.68 -21.74
C ASP A 382 4.53 13.77 -21.14
N ALA A 383 3.62 12.92 -21.59
CA ALA A 383 2.25 12.84 -21.03
C ALA A 383 2.27 12.37 -19.57
N LEU A 384 3.04 11.33 -19.24
CA LEU A 384 3.23 10.89 -17.86
C LEU A 384 3.85 11.99 -16.99
N ARG A 385 4.90 12.68 -17.47
CA ARG A 385 5.58 13.76 -16.76
C ARG A 385 4.61 14.88 -16.40
N GLU A 386 3.76 15.27 -17.34
CA GLU A 386 2.76 16.32 -17.11
C GLU A 386 1.72 15.85 -16.08
N ARG A 387 1.24 14.60 -16.19
CA ARG A 387 0.32 14.04 -15.19
C ARG A 387 0.95 14.00 -13.81
N VAL A 388 2.14 13.45 -13.67
CA VAL A 388 2.86 13.40 -12.39
C VAL A 388 3.09 14.80 -11.84
N ARG A 389 3.43 15.79 -12.68
CA ARG A 389 3.61 17.17 -12.27
C ARG A 389 2.32 17.78 -11.68
N LEU A 390 1.16 17.45 -12.23
CA LEU A 390 -0.14 17.93 -11.74
C LEU A 390 -0.49 17.26 -10.40
N GLU A 391 -0.31 15.96 -10.28
CA GLU A 391 -0.65 15.18 -9.09
C GLU A 391 0.29 15.45 -7.91
N VAL A 392 1.58 15.59 -8.18
CA VAL A 392 2.60 15.82 -7.13
C VAL A 392 2.75 17.31 -6.80
N GLY A 393 2.35 18.19 -7.72
CA GLY A 393 2.47 19.65 -7.60
C GLY A 393 3.82 20.21 -8.00
N TRP A 394 4.79 19.37 -8.43
CA TRP A 394 6.12 19.79 -8.90
C TRP A 394 6.67 18.83 -9.97
N ASP A 395 7.56 19.32 -10.83
CA ASP A 395 8.12 18.55 -11.94
C ASP A 395 9.22 17.58 -11.48
N SER A 396 8.81 16.46 -10.91
CA SER A 396 9.71 15.45 -10.35
C SER A 396 10.49 14.68 -11.43
N LEU A 397 9.92 14.54 -12.63
CA LEU A 397 10.56 13.86 -13.74
C LEU A 397 11.46 14.77 -14.59
N ALA A 398 11.61 16.06 -14.24
CA ALA A 398 12.60 16.95 -14.84
C ALA A 398 14.05 16.54 -14.52
N SER A 399 14.29 15.65 -13.55
CA SER A 399 15.62 15.14 -13.21
C SER A 399 15.58 13.61 -13.15
N LEU A 400 16.17 12.96 -14.13
CA LEU A 400 16.29 11.52 -14.22
C LEU A 400 17.69 11.06 -13.86
N GLU A 401 17.83 9.86 -13.31
CA GLU A 401 19.10 9.19 -13.14
C GLU A 401 19.65 8.74 -14.50
N ASN A 402 18.78 8.19 -15.35
CA ASN A 402 19.04 7.83 -16.73
C ASN A 402 17.75 7.89 -17.56
N ALA A 403 17.90 8.14 -18.87
CA ALA A 403 16.86 7.93 -19.87
C ALA A 403 17.39 7.00 -20.97
N PHE A 404 18.48 7.34 -21.60
CA PHE A 404 19.17 6.50 -22.57
C PHE A 404 20.60 6.21 -22.11
N VAL A 405 21.08 5.01 -22.38
CA VAL A 405 22.48 4.62 -22.14
C VAL A 405 23.07 4.11 -23.46
N PRO A 406 24.08 4.78 -24.02
CA PRO A 406 24.73 4.30 -25.24
C PRO A 406 25.34 2.91 -25.06
N ILE A 407 25.25 2.05 -26.09
CA ILE A 407 25.77 0.68 -26.05
C ILE A 407 27.29 0.62 -25.81
N THR A 408 27.99 1.73 -26.00
CA THR A 408 29.43 1.86 -25.69
C THR A 408 29.73 1.99 -24.21
N THR A 409 28.69 2.25 -23.38
CA THR A 409 28.80 2.29 -21.93
C THR A 409 28.77 0.86 -21.42
N SER A 410 29.75 0.48 -20.59
CA SER A 410 29.77 -0.87 -20.01
C SER A 410 28.72 -0.98 -18.92
N LEU A 411 27.95 -2.07 -18.95
CA LEU A 411 27.04 -2.42 -17.88
C LEU A 411 27.77 -2.86 -16.62
N ASP A 412 27.13 -2.64 -15.49
CA ASP A 412 27.53 -3.23 -14.23
C ASP A 412 27.40 -4.78 -14.28
N PRO A 413 28.23 -5.51 -13.55
CA PRO A 413 28.17 -6.97 -13.52
C PRO A 413 26.78 -7.48 -13.07
N GLY A 414 26.17 -8.32 -13.89
CA GLY A 414 24.86 -8.90 -13.63
C GLY A 414 23.71 -8.28 -14.43
N PHE A 415 23.95 -7.12 -15.05
CA PHE A 415 23.02 -6.56 -16.04
C PHE A 415 23.25 -7.30 -17.36
N GLY A 416 22.30 -8.11 -17.81
CA GLY A 416 22.34 -8.79 -19.09
C GLY A 416 21.55 -8.04 -20.17
N GLU A 417 20.28 -7.83 -19.87
CA GLU A 417 19.33 -7.10 -20.71
C GLU A 417 18.92 -5.85 -19.96
N ASP A 418 19.35 -4.70 -20.44
CA ASP A 418 19.03 -3.41 -19.85
C ASP A 418 18.25 -2.56 -20.85
N TRP A 419 17.00 -2.25 -20.50
CA TRP A 419 16.09 -1.49 -21.36
C TRP A 419 16.55 -0.06 -21.63
N LEU A 420 17.40 0.52 -20.79
CA LEU A 420 17.98 1.86 -21.03
C LEU A 420 18.80 1.92 -22.33
N TYR A 421 19.37 0.80 -22.81
CA TYR A 421 20.06 0.77 -24.10
C TYR A 421 19.14 0.87 -25.32
N THR A 422 17.87 0.51 -25.14
CA THR A 422 16.87 0.57 -26.21
C THR A 422 16.28 1.97 -26.38
N GLY A 423 16.53 2.88 -25.43
CA GLY A 423 15.85 4.17 -25.35
C GLY A 423 14.37 4.06 -24.97
N ARG A 424 13.88 2.86 -24.61
CA ARG A 424 12.50 2.60 -24.21
C ARG A 424 12.34 2.48 -22.69
N ALA A 425 13.27 3.07 -21.93
CA ALA A 425 13.25 3.06 -20.47
C ALA A 425 13.79 4.36 -19.91
N PHE A 426 13.33 4.68 -18.68
CA PHE A 426 13.91 5.77 -17.89
C PHE A 426 14.07 5.33 -16.44
N ALA A 427 14.92 6.04 -15.71
CA ALA A 427 15.12 5.85 -14.29
C ALA A 427 14.93 7.18 -13.55
N ILE A 428 13.98 7.21 -12.60
CA ILE A 428 13.75 8.35 -11.71
C ILE A 428 15.00 8.58 -10.85
N ASN A 429 15.28 9.82 -10.50
CA ASN A 429 16.45 10.16 -9.70
C ASN A 429 16.35 9.59 -8.28
N SER A 430 17.15 8.56 -7.99
CA SER A 430 17.17 7.84 -6.71
C SER A 430 17.56 8.71 -5.50
N LEU A 431 18.20 9.87 -5.71
CA LEU A 431 18.53 10.82 -4.65
C LEU A 431 17.29 11.39 -3.94
N MET A 432 16.12 11.37 -4.58
CA MET A 432 14.86 11.77 -3.97
C MET A 432 14.51 10.94 -2.74
N THR A 433 14.89 9.65 -2.73
CA THR A 433 14.69 8.77 -1.55
C THR A 433 15.48 9.29 -0.34
N ASN A 434 16.75 9.66 -0.54
CA ASN A 434 17.59 10.19 0.53
C ASN A 434 17.11 11.57 1.04
N ALA A 435 16.43 12.30 0.20
CA ALA A 435 15.87 13.63 0.52
C ALA A 435 14.47 13.54 1.17
N GLY A 436 13.86 12.34 1.27
CA GLY A 436 12.53 12.14 1.82
C GLY A 436 11.39 12.56 0.87
N TRP A 437 11.67 12.71 -0.43
CA TRP A 437 10.68 13.05 -1.46
C TRP A 437 10.15 11.85 -2.23
N MET A 438 10.75 10.67 -2.04
CA MET A 438 10.34 9.43 -2.67
C MET A 438 10.50 8.27 -1.70
N VAL A 439 9.55 7.36 -1.68
CA VAL A 439 9.63 6.09 -0.96
C VAL A 439 9.35 4.95 -1.92
N ALA A 440 9.87 3.76 -1.58
CA ALA A 440 9.67 2.55 -2.36
C ALA A 440 9.04 1.47 -1.49
N LEU A 441 7.96 0.87 -1.96
CA LEU A 441 7.39 -0.34 -1.38
C LEU A 441 7.92 -1.56 -2.11
N ARG A 442 8.24 -2.59 -1.35
CA ARG A 442 8.73 -3.84 -1.91
C ARG A 442 7.58 -4.79 -2.17
N GLU A 443 7.47 -5.26 -3.41
CA GLU A 443 6.49 -6.24 -3.83
C GLU A 443 7.19 -7.49 -4.39
N ASP A 444 6.90 -8.66 -3.86
CA ASP A 444 7.50 -9.91 -4.31
C ASP A 444 6.45 -10.76 -5.06
N PHE A 445 6.74 -11.06 -6.33
CA PHE A 445 5.93 -11.94 -7.18
C PHE A 445 6.70 -13.25 -7.41
N GLY A 446 6.46 -14.22 -6.55
CA GLY A 446 7.23 -15.46 -6.52
C GLY A 446 8.70 -15.22 -6.18
N ALA A 447 9.60 -15.49 -7.12
CA ALA A 447 11.04 -15.29 -6.93
C ALA A 447 11.55 -13.90 -7.36
N GLN A 448 10.70 -13.09 -7.96
CA GLN A 448 11.04 -11.77 -8.49
C GLN A 448 10.56 -10.69 -7.54
N THR A 449 11.39 -9.68 -7.32
CA THR A 449 11.08 -8.47 -6.55
C THR A 449 10.84 -7.31 -7.50
N TYR A 450 9.77 -6.57 -7.28
CA TYR A 450 9.43 -5.33 -7.93
C TYR A 450 9.27 -4.23 -6.89
N TRP A 451 9.19 -3.00 -7.35
CA TRP A 451 9.08 -1.83 -6.50
C TRP A 451 7.89 -0.97 -6.91
N ARG A 452 7.15 -0.50 -5.92
CA ARG A 452 6.13 0.51 -6.11
C ARG A 452 6.64 1.81 -5.53
N LEU A 453 6.58 2.90 -6.31
CA LEU A 453 7.14 4.19 -5.94
C LEU A 453 6.04 5.19 -5.63
N TYR A 454 6.26 5.90 -4.54
CA TYR A 454 5.45 7.05 -4.16
C TYR A 454 6.30 8.30 -4.09
N LEU A 455 5.79 9.39 -4.64
CA LEU A 455 6.38 10.72 -4.52
C LEU A 455 5.57 11.57 -3.54
N ARG A 456 6.28 12.31 -2.71
CA ARG A 456 5.68 13.23 -1.77
C ARG A 456 5.06 14.41 -2.50
N ALA A 457 3.79 14.71 -2.25
CA ALA A 457 3.11 15.86 -2.80
C ALA A 457 3.78 17.16 -2.32
N GLN A 458 3.80 18.20 -3.16
CA GLN A 458 4.36 19.50 -2.80
C GLN A 458 3.54 20.20 -1.71
N LEU A 459 2.21 20.16 -1.89
CA LEU A 459 1.26 20.65 -0.90
C LEU A 459 0.94 19.50 0.06
N GLN A 460 0.99 19.81 1.34
CA GLN A 460 0.75 18.86 2.42
C GLN A 460 -0.51 19.27 3.20
N ASP A 461 -1.51 19.74 2.46
CA ASP A 461 -2.78 20.28 2.96
C ASP A 461 -4.00 19.44 2.58
N GLY A 462 -3.78 18.24 2.03
CA GLY A 462 -4.85 17.33 1.59
C GLY A 462 -5.34 17.55 0.16
N SER A 463 -4.93 18.63 -0.51
CA SER A 463 -5.36 18.92 -1.88
C SER A 463 -4.69 18.04 -2.95
N LEU A 464 -3.57 17.40 -2.63
CA LEU A 464 -2.80 16.54 -3.54
C LEU A 464 -2.39 15.25 -2.83
N GLY A 465 -2.53 14.12 -3.54
CA GLY A 465 -2.12 12.81 -3.07
C GLY A 465 -2.98 12.24 -1.94
N GLU A 466 -2.48 11.16 -1.33
CA GLU A 466 -3.15 10.43 -0.25
C GLU A 466 -2.16 10.08 0.86
N PRO A 467 -2.62 9.84 2.11
CA PRO A 467 -1.77 9.30 3.16
C PRO A 467 -1.25 7.91 2.77
N LEU A 468 0.04 7.65 3.03
CA LEU A 468 0.61 6.33 2.79
C LEU A 468 0.16 5.37 3.89
N ARG A 469 -0.23 4.15 3.52
CA ARG A 469 -0.72 3.11 4.44
C ARG A 469 0.29 1.99 4.67
N ASP A 470 1.06 1.66 3.64
CA ASP A 470 2.00 0.55 3.66
C ASP A 470 3.41 0.97 4.12
N LEU A 471 4.10 0.04 4.79
CA LEU A 471 5.46 0.24 5.27
C LEU A 471 6.47 0.31 4.12
N PRO A 472 7.20 1.42 3.93
CA PRO A 472 8.24 1.52 2.93
C PRO A 472 9.45 0.64 3.23
N TRP A 473 10.15 0.24 2.18
CA TRP A 473 11.41 -0.48 2.29
C TRP A 473 12.59 0.48 2.21
N ASP A 474 13.35 0.58 3.30
CA ASP A 474 14.59 1.36 3.36
C ASP A 474 15.76 0.58 2.75
N LEU A 475 16.01 0.83 1.47
CA LEU A 475 17.16 0.27 0.76
C LEU A 475 18.50 0.78 1.31
N GLY A 476 18.52 1.96 1.92
CA GLY A 476 19.72 2.57 2.51
C GLY A 476 20.16 1.90 3.81
N ALA A 477 19.23 1.30 4.54
CA ALA A 477 19.49 0.62 5.81
C ALA A 477 20.52 -0.52 5.68
N ARG A 478 20.72 -1.09 4.49
CA ARG A 478 21.76 -2.10 4.23
C ARG A 478 23.17 -1.64 4.62
N TYR A 479 23.42 -0.34 4.71
CA TYR A 479 24.70 0.22 5.09
C TYR A 479 24.86 0.44 6.60
N ASN A 480 23.86 0.08 7.42
CA ASN A 480 23.81 0.30 8.87
C ASN A 480 24.55 -0.75 9.70
N LEU A 481 25.53 -1.43 9.15
CA LEU A 481 26.39 -2.39 9.87
C LEU A 481 25.68 -3.60 10.51
N ASP A 482 24.39 -3.78 10.34
CA ASP A 482 23.67 -4.98 10.75
C ASP A 482 23.76 -6.05 9.63
N PRO A 483 24.38 -7.21 9.90
CA PRO A 483 24.51 -8.26 8.89
C PRO A 483 23.17 -8.75 8.33
N LYS A 484 22.13 -8.83 9.17
CA LYS A 484 20.80 -9.29 8.73
C LYS A 484 20.15 -8.31 7.75
N VAL A 485 20.22 -7.02 8.06
CA VAL A 485 19.71 -5.97 7.21
C VAL A 485 20.47 -5.91 5.87
N TYR A 486 21.79 -6.12 5.91
CA TYR A 486 22.60 -6.25 4.70
C TYR A 486 22.19 -7.45 3.84
N GLU A 487 22.01 -8.63 4.43
CA GLU A 487 21.62 -9.86 3.73
C GLU A 487 20.20 -9.75 3.12
N GLN A 488 19.32 -9.00 3.77
CA GLN A 488 17.96 -8.73 3.29
C GLN A 488 17.93 -7.64 2.21
N GLY A 489 19.00 -6.85 2.07
CA GLY A 489 19.11 -5.74 1.14
C GLY A 489 18.37 -4.47 1.59
N GLY A 490 18.10 -4.34 2.90
CA GLY A 490 17.37 -3.26 3.54
C GLY A 490 16.45 -3.77 4.64
N GLN A 491 15.54 -2.93 5.08
CA GLN A 491 14.51 -3.27 6.09
C GLN A 491 13.27 -2.40 5.88
N TYR A 492 12.16 -2.80 6.46
CA TYR A 492 10.99 -1.92 6.55
C TYR A 492 11.28 -0.73 7.45
N SER A 493 10.75 0.42 7.07
CA SER A 493 10.75 1.65 7.87
C SER A 493 9.32 2.02 8.27
N ALA A 494 9.18 2.88 9.27
CA ALA A 494 7.88 3.43 9.62
C ALA A 494 7.28 4.18 8.42
N VAL A 495 5.95 4.20 8.35
CA VAL A 495 5.21 4.98 7.36
C VAL A 495 5.53 6.46 7.58
N PRO A 496 6.08 7.17 6.58
CA PRO A 496 6.35 8.59 6.73
C PRO A 496 5.04 9.38 6.66
N PRO A 497 4.88 10.39 7.52
CA PRO A 497 3.70 11.24 7.49
C PRO A 497 3.62 12.06 6.20
N GLY A 498 2.42 12.53 5.88
CA GLY A 498 2.12 13.41 4.76
C GLY A 498 1.38 12.72 3.63
N TYR A 499 1.19 13.50 2.55
CA TYR A 499 0.46 13.08 1.37
C TYR A 499 1.41 12.66 0.26
N TRP A 500 1.08 11.54 -0.38
CA TRP A 500 1.92 10.83 -1.33
C TRP A 500 1.13 10.46 -2.58
N VAL A 501 1.78 10.42 -3.73
CA VAL A 501 1.20 10.04 -5.02
C VAL A 501 1.87 8.75 -5.51
N ASP A 502 1.07 7.77 -5.88
CA ASP A 502 1.53 6.51 -6.48
C ASP A 502 1.95 6.70 -7.94
N VAL A 503 3.23 6.98 -8.14
CA VAL A 503 3.80 7.16 -9.49
C VAL A 503 3.81 5.86 -10.28
N THR A 504 3.86 4.72 -9.61
CA THR A 504 3.83 3.42 -10.30
C THR A 504 2.47 3.17 -10.93
N ALA A 505 1.38 3.46 -10.21
CA ALA A 505 0.04 3.34 -10.76
C ALA A 505 -0.16 4.30 -11.95
N LEU A 506 0.28 5.55 -11.81
CA LEU A 506 0.24 6.51 -12.91
C LEU A 506 1.06 6.03 -14.12
N ALA A 507 2.28 5.55 -13.91
CA ALA A 507 3.15 5.10 -15.00
C ALA A 507 2.51 3.99 -15.84
N VAL A 508 1.85 3.03 -15.19
CA VAL A 508 1.18 1.91 -15.88
C VAL A 508 0.06 2.42 -16.81
N GLN A 509 -0.68 3.45 -16.44
CA GLN A 509 -1.73 4.04 -17.29
C GLN A 509 -1.16 4.61 -18.60
N TYR A 510 0.09 5.06 -18.57
CA TYR A 510 0.80 5.58 -19.74
C TYR A 510 1.65 4.50 -20.45
N GLY A 511 1.42 3.22 -20.14
CA GLY A 511 2.08 2.09 -20.78
C GLY A 511 3.47 1.76 -20.22
N TRP A 512 3.92 2.43 -19.15
CA TRP A 512 5.20 2.18 -18.54
C TRP A 512 5.12 1.04 -17.53
N GLU A 513 5.95 0.03 -17.71
CA GLU A 513 6.04 -1.15 -16.88
C GLU A 513 7.21 -1.06 -15.91
N ARG A 514 7.03 -1.63 -14.72
CA ARG A 514 8.11 -1.76 -13.73
C ARG A 514 9.14 -2.79 -14.18
N VAL A 515 10.40 -2.50 -13.97
CA VAL A 515 11.49 -3.41 -14.27
C VAL A 515 11.81 -4.28 -13.04
N PRO A 516 11.91 -5.62 -13.16
CA PRO A 516 12.21 -6.47 -12.02
C PRO A 516 13.62 -6.23 -11.48
N ALA A 517 13.77 -6.34 -10.17
CA ALA A 517 15.08 -6.36 -9.52
C ALA A 517 15.90 -7.57 -9.99
N LEU A 518 17.21 -7.38 -10.12
CA LEU A 518 18.13 -8.48 -10.43
C LEU A 518 18.19 -9.50 -9.26
N PRO A 519 18.46 -10.77 -9.51
CA PRO A 519 18.52 -11.79 -8.46
C PRO A 519 19.50 -11.48 -7.31
N ASN A 520 20.52 -10.66 -7.57
CA ASN A 520 21.53 -10.25 -6.60
C ASN A 520 21.27 -8.89 -5.94
N TRP A 521 20.11 -8.29 -6.10
CA TRP A 521 19.78 -6.93 -5.64
C TRP A 521 20.00 -6.72 -4.13
N ARG A 522 19.85 -7.77 -3.33
CA ARG A 522 20.03 -7.66 -1.88
C ARG A 522 21.46 -7.24 -1.51
N THR A 523 22.46 -7.73 -2.22
CA THR A 523 23.87 -7.41 -1.99
C THR A 523 24.42 -6.36 -2.96
N PHE A 524 23.72 -6.10 -4.05
CA PHE A 524 24.09 -5.15 -5.08
C PHE A 524 23.00 -4.10 -5.26
N TYR A 525 23.20 -2.90 -4.68
CA TYR A 525 22.17 -1.85 -4.62
C TYR A 525 21.58 -1.48 -5.98
N ARG A 526 22.43 -1.27 -6.99
CA ARG A 526 21.96 -0.92 -8.35
C ARG A 526 21.12 -2.03 -8.98
N GLY A 527 21.31 -3.27 -8.55
CA GLY A 527 20.50 -4.40 -8.99
C GLY A 527 19.05 -4.34 -8.48
N ALA A 528 18.74 -3.46 -7.51
CA ALA A 528 17.36 -3.24 -7.09
C ALA A 528 16.50 -2.64 -8.21
N ARG A 529 17.08 -1.78 -9.08
CA ARG A 529 16.41 -1.17 -10.24
C ARG A 529 15.06 -0.52 -9.87
N PHE A 530 14.94 -0.05 -8.65
CA PHE A 530 13.66 0.36 -8.07
C PHE A 530 13.07 1.63 -8.69
N THR A 531 13.88 2.40 -9.42
CA THR A 531 13.46 3.64 -10.10
C THR A 531 13.23 3.47 -11.59
N GLU A 532 13.42 2.25 -12.13
CA GLU A 532 13.41 2.00 -13.56
C GLU A 532 12.01 1.59 -14.06
N PHE A 533 11.61 2.23 -15.15
CA PHE A 533 10.40 1.93 -15.91
C PHE A 533 10.76 1.73 -17.38
N ALA A 534 10.08 0.78 -18.04
CA ALA A 534 10.26 0.50 -19.46
C ALA A 534 8.91 0.46 -20.16
N LEU A 535 8.82 0.96 -21.39
CA LEU A 535 7.66 0.79 -22.26
C LEU A 535 8.03 -0.21 -23.35
N THR A 536 7.67 -1.48 -23.11
CA THR A 536 8.11 -2.58 -23.96
C THR A 536 7.27 -2.72 -25.22
N ASP A 537 5.99 -2.31 -25.16
CA ASP A 537 5.02 -2.42 -26.26
C ASP A 537 4.95 -3.86 -26.83
N GLY A 538 5.12 -4.85 -25.94
CA GLY A 538 5.14 -6.27 -26.25
C GLY A 538 6.41 -6.76 -26.96
N LEU A 539 7.43 -5.93 -27.13
CA LEU A 539 8.73 -6.33 -27.68
C LEU A 539 9.56 -7.07 -26.64
N ASP A 540 10.31 -8.08 -27.08
CA ASP A 540 11.46 -8.54 -26.30
C ASP A 540 12.63 -7.56 -26.42
N TRP A 541 13.56 -7.64 -25.46
CA TRP A 541 14.70 -6.73 -25.40
C TRP A 541 15.55 -6.73 -26.69
N TYR A 542 15.78 -7.90 -27.31
CA TYR A 542 16.57 -8.00 -28.52
C TYR A 542 15.88 -7.34 -29.72
N SER A 543 14.58 -7.52 -29.85
CA SER A 543 13.76 -6.86 -30.88
C SER A 543 13.77 -5.34 -30.70
N ALA A 544 13.64 -4.85 -29.48
CA ALA A 544 13.76 -3.43 -29.18
C ALA A 544 15.16 -2.85 -29.49
N MET A 545 16.24 -3.62 -29.23
CA MET A 545 17.60 -3.22 -29.61
C MET A 545 17.79 -3.11 -31.11
N LEU A 546 17.14 -3.97 -31.91
CA LEU A 546 17.20 -3.95 -33.36
C LEU A 546 16.56 -2.70 -34.00
N GLU A 547 15.73 -1.99 -33.26
CA GLU A 547 15.16 -0.71 -33.68
C GLU A 547 16.28 0.37 -33.83
N LEU A 548 17.24 0.41 -32.89
CA LEU A 548 18.32 1.40 -32.87
C LEU A 548 19.63 0.89 -33.43
N TYR A 549 19.89 -0.41 -33.36
CA TYR A 549 21.20 -0.97 -33.68
C TYR A 549 21.13 -2.05 -34.76
N PRO A 550 22.02 -2.07 -35.72
CA PRO A 550 22.07 -3.16 -36.70
C PRO A 550 22.53 -4.47 -36.02
N PRO A 551 22.11 -5.63 -36.55
CA PRO A 551 22.37 -6.93 -35.91
C PRO A 551 23.84 -7.25 -35.66
N ASP A 552 24.74 -6.77 -36.52
CA ASP A 552 26.20 -6.99 -36.42
C ASP A 552 26.83 -6.27 -35.21
N VAL A 553 26.22 -5.20 -34.72
CA VAL A 553 26.63 -4.48 -33.49
C VAL A 553 26.23 -5.25 -32.24
N LEU A 554 25.12 -5.98 -32.30
CA LEU A 554 24.58 -6.73 -31.16
C LEU A 554 25.23 -8.12 -30.97
N VAL A 555 25.95 -8.61 -31.98
CA VAL A 555 26.64 -9.90 -31.85
C VAL A 555 27.88 -9.71 -30.98
N THR A 556 27.87 -10.25 -29.79
CA THR A 556 29.08 -10.34 -28.97
C THR A 556 30.13 -11.17 -29.73
N PRO A 557 31.30 -10.62 -30.04
CA PRO A 557 32.32 -11.40 -30.73
C PRO A 557 32.66 -12.61 -29.87
N THR A 558 32.33 -13.80 -30.36
CA THR A 558 32.71 -15.06 -29.71
C THR A 558 34.24 -15.01 -29.56
N ARG A 559 34.72 -14.94 -28.31
CA ARG A 559 36.15 -14.98 -28.05
C ARG A 559 36.67 -16.30 -28.60
N VAL A 560 37.25 -16.24 -29.81
CA VAL A 560 37.97 -17.37 -30.35
C VAL A 560 39.16 -17.61 -29.43
N LEU A 561 38.98 -18.55 -28.49
CA LEU A 561 40.10 -18.99 -27.68
C LEU A 561 41.12 -19.54 -28.68
N PRO A 562 42.36 -19.07 -28.65
CA PRO A 562 43.41 -19.66 -29.47
C PRO A 562 43.40 -21.18 -29.19
N PRO A 563 43.62 -22.02 -30.24
CA PRO A 563 43.58 -23.45 -30.03
C PRO A 563 44.50 -23.81 -28.88
N THR A 564 43.93 -24.47 -27.86
CA THR A 564 44.68 -24.98 -26.71
C THR A 564 45.76 -25.87 -27.29
N ILE A 565 47.01 -25.43 -27.27
CA ILE A 565 48.15 -26.27 -27.61
C ILE A 565 48.13 -27.41 -26.59
N THR A 566 47.54 -28.52 -26.98
CA THR A 566 47.62 -29.75 -26.16
C THR A 566 49.09 -30.11 -26.12
N PRO A 567 49.76 -30.07 -24.94
CA PRO A 567 51.15 -30.48 -24.90
C PRO A 567 51.17 -31.95 -25.29
N SER A 568 51.90 -32.22 -26.43
CA SER A 568 52.18 -33.58 -26.81
C SER A 568 52.88 -34.24 -25.62
N ARG A 569 52.30 -35.33 -25.12
CA ARG A 569 52.93 -36.10 -24.07
C ARG A 569 54.20 -36.69 -24.60
N THR A 570 55.33 -36.02 -24.41
CA THR A 570 56.65 -36.61 -24.52
C THR A 570 56.72 -37.72 -23.47
N PRO A 571 57.03 -38.96 -23.84
CA PRO A 571 57.11 -40.03 -22.84
C PRO A 571 58.18 -39.66 -21.81
N LEU A 572 57.79 -39.66 -20.54
CA LEU A 572 58.71 -39.46 -19.43
C LEU A 572 59.84 -40.51 -19.51
N PRO A 573 61.12 -40.12 -19.39
CA PRO A 573 62.22 -41.06 -19.33
C PRO A 573 62.02 -41.96 -18.11
N THR A 574 62.22 -43.26 -18.29
CA THR A 574 62.11 -44.32 -17.28
C THR A 574 63.07 -44.01 -16.15
N TRP A 575 62.55 -43.93 -14.93
CA TRP A 575 63.34 -43.70 -13.72
C TRP A 575 64.29 -44.88 -13.48
N THR A 576 65.59 -44.61 -13.54
CA THR A 576 66.62 -45.52 -12.99
C THR A 576 66.58 -45.42 -11.47
N PRO A 577 66.51 -46.53 -10.74
CA PRO A 577 66.47 -46.47 -9.27
C PRO A 577 67.72 -45.84 -8.69
N LEU A 578 67.56 -44.78 -7.91
CA LEU A 578 68.66 -44.18 -7.13
C LEU A 578 69.15 -45.15 -6.04
N PRO A 579 70.43 -45.19 -5.74
CA PRO A 579 70.98 -46.01 -4.70
C PRO A 579 70.47 -45.58 -3.29
N THR A 580 70.17 -46.57 -2.47
CA THR A 580 69.63 -46.45 -1.12
C THR A 580 70.56 -45.60 -0.21
N ARG A 581 70.06 -44.52 0.32
CA ARG A 581 70.76 -43.67 1.30
C ARG A 581 70.85 -44.36 2.66
N THR A 582 72.05 -44.41 3.22
CA THR A 582 72.35 -44.80 4.59
C THR A 582 71.58 -43.89 5.60
N PRO A 583 71.05 -44.45 6.69
CA PRO A 583 70.30 -43.66 7.67
C PRO A 583 71.19 -42.66 8.42
N ARG A 584 70.73 -41.43 8.50
CA ARG A 584 71.32 -40.29 9.22
C ARG A 584 71.02 -40.42 10.72
N PRO A 585 71.97 -40.13 11.63
CA PRO A 585 71.74 -40.24 13.06
C PRO A 585 70.69 -39.21 13.56
N THR A 586 69.90 -39.67 14.51
CA THR A 586 68.78 -38.95 15.16
C THR A 586 69.34 -37.74 15.95
N ARG A 587 68.78 -36.58 15.73
CA ARG A 587 69.08 -35.38 16.53
C ARG A 587 68.30 -35.39 17.83
N THR A 588 68.99 -35.07 18.90
CA THR A 588 68.51 -34.86 20.28
C THR A 588 67.54 -33.65 20.32
N PRO A 589 66.46 -33.72 21.07
CA PRO A 589 65.50 -32.60 21.13
C PRO A 589 66.07 -31.41 21.92
N THR A 590 65.86 -30.19 21.33
CA THR A 590 66.22 -28.93 21.99
C THR A 590 65.09 -28.53 22.96
N PRO A 591 65.39 -27.96 24.12
CA PRO A 591 64.42 -27.64 25.15
C PRO A 591 63.48 -26.47 24.69
N THR A 592 62.20 -26.63 24.95
CA THR A 592 61.13 -25.72 24.69
C THR A 592 61.29 -24.43 25.53
N ARG A 593 61.26 -23.28 24.86
CA ARG A 593 61.22 -21.96 25.52
C ARG A 593 59.85 -21.70 26.14
N THR A 594 59.85 -21.32 27.41
CA THR A 594 58.68 -20.81 28.16
C THR A 594 58.12 -19.50 27.54
N PRO A 595 56.81 -19.32 27.39
CA PRO A 595 56.27 -18.08 26.88
C PRO A 595 56.41 -16.92 27.88
N THR A 596 56.91 -15.80 27.41
CA THR A 596 57.01 -14.55 28.15
C THR A 596 55.61 -13.87 28.22
N ILE A 597 55.22 -13.53 29.43
CA ILE A 597 53.98 -12.80 29.72
C ILE A 597 54.05 -11.38 29.10
N THR A 598 53.16 -11.09 28.15
CA THR A 598 53.01 -9.77 27.56
C THR A 598 52.21 -8.88 28.53
N ARG A 599 52.77 -7.75 28.92
CA ARG A 599 52.14 -6.73 29.76
C ARG A 599 50.95 -6.07 29.04
N THR A 600 49.83 -5.93 29.74
CA THR A 600 48.66 -5.13 29.41
C THR A 600 49.05 -3.66 29.31
N PRO A 601 48.62 -2.90 28.28
CA PRO A 601 48.85 -1.46 28.25
C PRO A 601 47.91 -0.74 29.22
N THR A 602 48.48 0.17 30.01
CA THR A 602 47.81 1.08 30.94
C THR A 602 47.07 2.17 30.14
N ILE A 603 45.79 2.34 30.42
CA ILE A 603 44.98 3.41 29.85
C ILE A 603 45.32 4.71 30.57
N THR A 604 45.84 5.71 29.86
CA THR A 604 46.03 7.08 30.32
C THR A 604 44.76 7.88 30.09
N PRO A 605 44.21 8.64 31.06
CA PRO A 605 43.02 9.44 30.84
C PRO A 605 43.36 10.71 30.04
N THR A 606 42.57 10.97 28.99
CA THR A 606 42.61 12.20 28.18
C THR A 606 41.88 13.33 28.92
N PRO A 607 42.40 14.58 28.94
CA PRO A 607 41.75 15.68 29.61
C PRO A 607 40.52 16.18 28.81
N SER A 608 39.46 16.55 29.56
CA SER A 608 38.22 17.16 29.09
C SER A 608 38.49 18.48 28.32
N GLY A 609 38.16 18.45 27.02
CA GLY A 609 38.08 19.66 26.21
C GLY A 609 36.69 20.30 26.29
N THR A 610 36.65 21.57 26.58
CA THR A 610 35.47 22.45 26.64
C THR A 610 34.79 22.55 25.29
N LEU A 611 33.46 22.38 25.25
CA LEU A 611 32.62 22.59 24.07
C LEU A 611 32.62 24.08 23.69
N PRO A 612 32.68 24.41 22.38
CA PRO A 612 32.46 25.80 21.92
C PRO A 612 30.96 26.11 21.87
N ALA A 613 30.64 27.37 22.19
CA ALA A 613 29.33 27.96 22.28
C ALA A 613 28.61 28.00 20.91
N THR A 614 27.32 27.73 20.95
CA THR A 614 26.35 27.83 19.85
C THR A 614 26.24 29.28 19.34
N PRO A 615 26.24 29.55 18.04
CA PRO A 615 25.99 30.90 17.53
C PRO A 615 24.49 31.24 17.57
N THR A 616 24.18 32.41 18.05
CA THR A 616 22.84 33.05 18.10
C THR A 616 22.40 33.45 16.68
N PRO A 617 21.13 33.31 16.30
CA PRO A 617 20.64 33.76 15.00
C PRO A 617 20.50 35.30 14.95
N PRO A 618 20.63 35.92 13.76
CA PRO A 618 20.53 37.37 13.61
C PRO A 618 19.09 37.87 13.73
N THR A 619 18.94 38.94 14.47
CA THR A 619 17.72 39.73 14.65
C THR A 619 17.38 40.48 13.36
N VAL A 620 16.15 40.28 12.86
CA VAL A 620 15.56 41.12 11.81
C VAL A 620 14.97 42.35 12.47
N ILE A 621 15.39 43.53 12.03
CA ILE A 621 14.83 44.85 12.38
C ILE A 621 14.02 45.35 11.16
N PRO A 622 12.95 46.11 11.37
CA PRO A 622 11.67 46.17 10.70
C PRO A 622 11.67 46.66 9.24
#